data_e8edcc14f34bc1080244fc59f6f4f39e
#
_entry.id   e8edcc14f34bc1080244fc59f6f4f39e
#
_cell.length_a   1.000
_cell.length_b   1.000
_cell.length_c   1.000
_cell.angle_alpha   90.00
_cell.angle_beta   90.00
_cell.angle_gamma   90.00
#
_symmetry.space_group_name_H-M   'P 1'
#
loop_
_entity.id
_entity.type
_entity.pdbx_description
1 polymer ?
#
loop_
_entity_poly.entity_id
_entity_poly.type
_entity_poly.pdbx_seq_one_letter_code
_entity_poly.pdbx_strand_id
1 'polypeptide(L)'
;MCQLILVPIIMLRKTTLSPHSHCSNMTTIPSNGTTKNKPRLDHDGYSYIMDRSTSEKNYWRCIKYYSDRCHSRLHTCISTNAIVKPPSEHTCKVNDISEPSIVRLPARDNIKRRIRMLRHNNQVVKDPNDPNFPSVPIQLTKTARKDQFLRCDTGPGDDRILIFASDEQVDVLQDTDEFLVDGTFKVVPDIFYQLYIIHGVFRDHAIPLIYALLRRKTKETYQHFIREILNIAPRWSPRAVMLDFEQASFGAFQAAFPNASLSGCYFHLRQTIHRKLQELGHQNQYQTDPIFAHNIHKIAALAFLELNSVVNGFESLSNELGHHYDDIMDYFEGTYIGRLRSNRTRRKPMFEIDFWNIHRRTTQSLMRTNNSAEAYNRRIRSVFQCAHPTLWVFLQKLINEETATHADILHICAGQPPKKKKTNERLERRLLNLLVNPHRDISVQINSIAYNISL
;
A
#
# COMPACT_ATOMS: atom_id res chain seq x y z
N MET A 1 32.44 -15.43 -9.04
CA MET A 1 32.49 -15.54 -10.52
C MET A 1 31.07 -15.75 -11.00
N CYS A 2 30.34 -14.69 -11.31
CA CYS A 2 28.99 -14.76 -11.89
C CYS A 2 29.11 -14.48 -13.39
N GLN A 3 28.74 -15.46 -14.20
CA GLN A 3 28.63 -15.30 -15.65
C GLN A 3 27.39 -14.45 -15.99
N LEU A 4 27.65 -13.34 -16.66
CA LEU A 4 26.64 -12.47 -17.30
C LEU A 4 26.14 -13.16 -18.57
N ILE A 5 24.83 -13.45 -18.62
CA ILE A 5 24.13 -13.80 -19.84
C ILE A 5 23.59 -12.51 -20.45
N LEU A 6 24.20 -12.09 -21.57
CA LEU A 6 23.76 -10.98 -22.41
C LEU A 6 22.63 -11.45 -23.32
N VAL A 7 21.47 -10.80 -23.22
CA VAL A 7 20.39 -10.93 -24.21
C VAL A 7 20.51 -9.74 -25.18
N PRO A 8 20.50 -9.94 -26.51
CA PRO A 8 20.68 -8.86 -27.46
C PRO A 8 19.41 -8.00 -27.63
N ILE A 9 19.60 -6.69 -27.55
CA ILE A 9 18.60 -5.67 -27.87
C ILE A 9 18.51 -5.57 -29.40
N ILE A 10 17.35 -5.91 -29.96
CA ILE A 10 17.04 -5.69 -31.37
C ILE A 10 16.67 -4.22 -31.58
N MET A 11 17.56 -3.46 -32.23
CA MET A 11 17.26 -2.11 -32.72
C MET A 11 16.35 -2.18 -33.93
N LEU A 12 15.15 -1.62 -33.84
CA LEU A 12 14.30 -1.34 -34.98
C LEU A 12 14.83 -0.10 -35.74
N ARG A 13 15.41 -0.31 -36.92
CA ARG A 13 15.73 0.74 -37.85
C ARG A 13 14.44 1.25 -38.54
N LYS A 14 14.24 2.55 -38.49
CA LYS A 14 13.29 3.25 -39.36
C LYS A 14 13.80 3.24 -40.81
N THR A 15 13.11 2.53 -41.68
CA THR A 15 13.30 2.66 -43.11
C THR A 15 12.18 3.54 -43.69
N THR A 16 12.57 4.64 -44.31
CA THR A 16 11.70 5.49 -45.14
C THR A 16 11.39 4.76 -46.45
N LEU A 17 10.12 4.55 -46.73
CA LEU A 17 9.64 3.98 -47.99
C LEU A 17 9.17 5.11 -48.93
N SER A 18 9.70 5.09 -50.15
CA SER A 18 9.24 5.88 -51.30
C SER A 18 7.93 5.29 -51.90
N PRO A 19 7.08 6.08 -52.55
CA PRO A 19 5.81 5.59 -53.09
C PRO A 19 6.01 5.03 -54.52
N HIS A 20 5.57 3.81 -54.72
CA HIS A 20 5.07 3.16 -55.94
C HIS A 20 5.44 1.67 -56.02
N SER A 21 4.50 0.83 -55.61
CA SER A 21 4.33 -0.51 -56.19
C SER A 21 2.94 -1.06 -55.82
N HIS A 22 2.27 -1.63 -56.81
CA HIS A 22 0.95 -2.23 -56.72
C HIS A 22 0.80 -3.17 -55.53
N CYS A 23 -0.09 -2.81 -54.60
CA CYS A 23 -0.46 -3.66 -53.48
C CYS A 23 -1.59 -4.60 -53.93
N SER A 24 -1.28 -5.88 -54.04
CA SER A 24 -2.30 -6.92 -54.15
C SER A 24 -3.14 -6.94 -52.86
N ASN A 25 -4.47 -6.75 -53.00
CA ASN A 25 -5.43 -6.73 -51.91
C ASN A 25 -5.38 -8.02 -51.06
N MET A 26 -4.65 -8.00 -49.96
CA MET A 26 -4.74 -9.05 -48.94
C MET A 26 -6.01 -8.84 -48.10
N THR A 27 -6.98 -9.72 -48.30
CA THR A 27 -8.17 -9.80 -47.42
C THR A 27 -7.80 -10.46 -46.09
N THR A 28 -7.90 -9.73 -44.98
CA THR A 28 -7.74 -10.28 -43.64
C THR A 28 -9.11 -10.71 -43.08
N ILE A 29 -9.22 -11.97 -42.67
CA ILE A 29 -10.41 -12.52 -42.00
C ILE A 29 -10.11 -12.59 -40.49
N PRO A 30 -10.60 -11.64 -39.67
CA PRO A 30 -10.46 -11.75 -38.22
C PRO A 30 -11.46 -12.78 -37.66
N SER A 31 -11.00 -13.68 -36.80
CA SER A 31 -11.76 -14.83 -36.28
C SER A 31 -12.97 -14.47 -35.41
N ASN A 32 -13.14 -13.23 -34.92
CA ASN A 32 -14.20 -12.81 -33.97
C ASN A 32 -14.69 -11.39 -34.23
N GLY A 33 -15.33 -11.13 -35.37
CA GLY A 33 -15.65 -9.76 -35.82
C GLY A 33 -17.09 -9.25 -35.58
N THR A 34 -18.00 -10.02 -34.98
CA THR A 34 -19.38 -9.57 -34.74
C THR A 34 -19.83 -9.83 -33.28
N THR A 35 -20.87 -9.10 -32.84
CA THR A 35 -21.49 -9.25 -31.50
C THR A 35 -22.05 -10.66 -31.22
N LYS A 36 -22.16 -11.52 -32.25
CA LYS A 36 -22.62 -12.92 -32.17
C LYS A 36 -21.49 -13.93 -32.46
N ASN A 37 -20.22 -13.54 -32.34
CA ASN A 37 -19.04 -14.38 -32.63
C ASN A 37 -19.01 -14.99 -34.03
N LYS A 38 -19.59 -14.32 -35.04
CA LYS A 38 -19.50 -14.75 -36.44
C LYS A 38 -18.28 -14.14 -37.10
N PRO A 39 -17.58 -14.88 -37.97
CA PRO A 39 -16.48 -14.34 -38.76
C PRO A 39 -16.89 -13.11 -39.56
N ARG A 40 -15.99 -12.11 -39.64
CA ARG A 40 -16.17 -10.88 -40.41
C ARG A 40 -15.06 -10.77 -41.45
N LEU A 41 -15.39 -10.25 -42.62
CA LEU A 41 -14.45 -9.96 -43.68
C LEU A 41 -14.66 -8.52 -44.09
N ASP A 42 -13.55 -7.75 -44.15
CA ASP A 42 -13.57 -6.38 -44.66
C ASP A 42 -12.90 -6.34 -46.03
N HIS A 43 -13.58 -5.71 -47.01
CA HIS A 43 -13.12 -5.60 -48.39
C HIS A 43 -13.67 -4.29 -49.02
N ASP A 44 -12.77 -3.53 -49.65
CA ASP A 44 -13.08 -2.25 -50.36
C ASP A 44 -13.94 -1.27 -49.51
N GLY A 45 -13.63 -1.13 -48.22
CA GLY A 45 -14.35 -0.24 -47.31
C GLY A 45 -15.71 -0.75 -46.81
N TYR A 46 -16.11 -1.95 -47.20
CA TYR A 46 -17.34 -2.60 -46.77
C TYR A 46 -17.05 -3.78 -45.89
N SER A 47 -17.97 -4.06 -44.97
CA SER A 47 -17.88 -5.20 -44.04
C SER A 47 -18.91 -6.26 -44.37
N TYR A 48 -18.49 -7.50 -44.27
CA TYR A 48 -19.32 -8.68 -44.57
C TYR A 48 -19.32 -9.65 -43.40
N ILE A 49 -20.42 -10.34 -43.20
CA ILE A 49 -20.57 -11.44 -42.25
C ILE A 49 -20.81 -12.75 -42.98
N MET A 50 -20.32 -13.84 -42.46
CA MET A 50 -20.50 -15.16 -43.04
C MET A 50 -21.97 -15.57 -43.00
N ASP A 51 -22.53 -15.85 -44.18
CA ASP A 51 -23.92 -16.27 -44.39
C ASP A 51 -24.02 -17.79 -44.33
N ARG A 52 -23.21 -18.50 -45.11
CA ARG A 52 -23.08 -19.97 -45.14
C ARG A 52 -21.67 -20.36 -45.61
N SER A 53 -21.30 -21.64 -45.34
CA SER A 53 -20.10 -22.28 -45.86
C SER A 53 -20.46 -23.63 -46.49
N THR A 54 -19.73 -24.01 -47.54
CA THR A 54 -19.77 -25.32 -48.18
C THR A 54 -18.38 -25.97 -48.05
N SER A 55 -18.16 -27.15 -48.62
CA SER A 55 -16.84 -27.81 -48.61
C SER A 55 -15.73 -26.98 -49.36
N GLU A 56 -16.08 -26.09 -50.25
CA GLU A 56 -15.12 -25.39 -51.11
C GLU A 56 -15.14 -23.89 -50.92
N LYS A 57 -16.28 -23.28 -50.54
CA LYS A 57 -16.49 -21.81 -50.57
C LYS A 57 -17.21 -21.31 -49.34
N ASN A 58 -16.77 -20.12 -48.85
CA ASN A 58 -17.51 -19.32 -47.88
C ASN A 58 -18.32 -18.27 -48.61
N TYR A 59 -19.57 -18.08 -48.20
CA TYR A 59 -20.49 -17.11 -48.74
C TYR A 59 -20.66 -15.97 -47.73
N TRP A 60 -20.41 -14.77 -48.17
CA TRP A 60 -20.43 -13.57 -47.34
C TRP A 60 -21.51 -12.62 -47.82
N ARG A 61 -22.22 -11.99 -46.88
CA ARG A 61 -23.20 -10.94 -47.18
C ARG A 61 -22.82 -9.65 -46.46
N CYS A 62 -23.19 -8.50 -47.06
CA CYS A 62 -22.97 -7.20 -46.44
C CYS A 62 -23.57 -7.16 -45.01
N ILE A 63 -22.85 -6.58 -44.06
CA ILE A 63 -23.31 -6.44 -42.68
C ILE A 63 -24.59 -5.60 -42.58
N LYS A 64 -24.79 -4.68 -43.54
CA LYS A 64 -25.96 -3.82 -43.64
C LYS A 64 -27.13 -4.45 -44.45
N TYR A 65 -27.12 -5.79 -44.60
CA TYR A 65 -28.15 -6.52 -45.35
C TYR A 65 -29.57 -6.24 -44.85
N TYR A 66 -29.76 -6.22 -43.53
CA TYR A 66 -31.07 -5.96 -42.93
C TYR A 66 -31.33 -4.50 -42.62
N SER A 67 -30.34 -3.73 -42.16
CA SER A 67 -30.51 -2.31 -41.79
C SER A 67 -30.75 -1.41 -42.99
N ASP A 68 -29.93 -1.57 -44.03
CA ASP A 68 -29.93 -0.70 -45.21
C ASP A 68 -30.41 -1.43 -46.47
N ARG A 69 -30.93 -2.65 -46.34
CA ARG A 69 -31.38 -3.55 -47.43
C ARG A 69 -30.31 -3.74 -48.50
N CYS A 70 -29.04 -3.78 -48.11
CA CYS A 70 -27.92 -3.96 -49.00
C CYS A 70 -27.72 -5.44 -49.34
N HIS A 71 -28.03 -5.83 -50.61
CA HIS A 71 -27.95 -7.24 -51.01
C HIS A 71 -26.58 -7.66 -51.55
N SER A 72 -25.53 -6.85 -51.37
CA SER A 72 -24.19 -7.21 -51.81
C SER A 72 -23.66 -8.46 -51.15
N ARG A 73 -23.07 -9.35 -51.95
CA ARG A 73 -22.49 -10.64 -51.51
C ARG A 73 -21.18 -10.89 -52.24
N LEU A 74 -20.23 -11.53 -51.55
CA LEU A 74 -18.99 -12.02 -52.11
C LEU A 74 -18.72 -13.46 -51.65
N HIS A 75 -17.87 -14.17 -52.41
CA HIS A 75 -17.50 -15.54 -52.04
C HIS A 75 -15.99 -15.66 -51.93
N THR A 76 -15.49 -16.43 -50.93
CA THR A 76 -14.08 -16.77 -50.78
C THR A 76 -13.85 -18.26 -50.84
N CYS A 77 -12.68 -18.68 -51.29
CA CYS A 77 -12.24 -20.08 -51.20
C CYS A 77 -11.90 -20.43 -49.76
N ILE A 78 -12.25 -21.61 -49.28
CA ILE A 78 -11.96 -22.05 -47.90
C ILE A 78 -10.47 -22.26 -47.68
N SER A 79 -9.77 -22.90 -48.65
CA SER A 79 -8.37 -23.27 -48.48
C SER A 79 -7.39 -22.07 -48.60
N THR A 80 -7.74 -21.07 -49.42
CA THR A 80 -6.85 -19.94 -49.72
C THR A 80 -7.33 -18.60 -49.18
N ASN A 81 -8.58 -18.52 -48.72
CA ASN A 81 -9.28 -17.27 -48.37
C ASN A 81 -9.32 -16.22 -49.50
N ALA A 82 -8.92 -16.60 -50.72
CA ALA A 82 -9.00 -15.71 -51.87
C ALA A 82 -10.44 -15.46 -52.33
N ILE A 83 -10.75 -14.26 -52.82
CA ILE A 83 -12.06 -13.93 -53.36
C ILE A 83 -12.22 -14.67 -54.68
N VAL A 84 -13.18 -15.60 -54.75
CA VAL A 84 -13.53 -16.37 -55.97
C VAL A 84 -14.73 -15.76 -56.70
N LYS A 85 -15.52 -14.93 -56.04
CA LYS A 85 -16.55 -14.12 -56.63
C LYS A 85 -16.54 -12.75 -55.99
N PRO A 86 -16.25 -11.67 -56.77
CA PRO A 86 -16.22 -10.31 -56.23
C PRO A 86 -17.62 -9.87 -55.78
N PRO A 87 -17.71 -8.82 -54.93
CA PRO A 87 -18.96 -8.32 -54.45
C PRO A 87 -19.83 -7.76 -55.55
N SER A 88 -21.15 -7.91 -55.48
CA SER A 88 -22.10 -7.17 -56.26
C SER A 88 -22.18 -5.71 -55.76
N GLU A 89 -22.73 -4.80 -56.58
CA GLU A 89 -22.88 -3.39 -56.19
C GLU A 89 -23.57 -3.22 -54.82
N HIS A 90 -23.03 -2.28 -54.02
CA HIS A 90 -23.58 -1.91 -52.73
C HIS A 90 -24.63 -0.82 -52.87
N THR A 91 -25.76 -0.99 -52.23
CA THR A 91 -26.78 0.05 -52.05
C THR A 91 -26.57 0.88 -50.78
N CYS A 92 -25.66 0.44 -49.89
CA CYS A 92 -25.29 1.13 -48.65
C CYS A 92 -24.03 1.97 -48.84
N LYS A 93 -23.84 2.99 -47.97
CA LYS A 93 -22.63 3.81 -47.97
C LYS A 93 -21.41 3.03 -47.46
N VAL A 94 -20.23 3.37 -47.98
CA VAL A 94 -18.92 2.88 -47.47
C VAL A 94 -18.84 3.20 -46.00
N ASN A 95 -18.28 2.28 -45.21
CA ASN A 95 -17.99 2.56 -43.81
C ASN A 95 -16.82 3.55 -43.76
N ASP A 96 -17.05 4.76 -43.24
CA ASP A 96 -15.97 5.71 -42.95
C ASP A 96 -15.04 5.08 -41.90
N ILE A 97 -13.79 4.84 -42.30
CA ILE A 97 -12.75 4.24 -41.45
C ILE A 97 -12.15 5.28 -40.48
N SER A 98 -12.76 6.47 -40.36
CA SER A 98 -12.23 7.59 -39.57
C SER A 98 -12.66 7.67 -38.09
N GLU A 99 -13.47 6.73 -37.58
CA GLU A 99 -13.71 6.65 -36.14
C GLU A 99 -13.27 5.28 -35.59
N PRO A 100 -12.41 5.24 -34.55
CA PRO A 100 -12.18 4.00 -33.81
C PRO A 100 -13.55 3.54 -33.29
N SER A 101 -14.00 2.37 -33.73
CA SER A 101 -15.26 1.79 -33.29
C SER A 101 -15.29 1.86 -31.75
N ILE A 102 -16.15 2.75 -31.23
CA ILE A 102 -16.44 2.78 -29.79
C ILE A 102 -16.94 1.36 -29.48
N VAL A 103 -16.06 0.58 -28.84
CA VAL A 103 -16.44 -0.72 -28.29
C VAL A 103 -17.54 -0.41 -27.28
N ARG A 104 -18.79 -0.57 -27.67
CA ARG A 104 -19.92 -0.45 -26.75
C ARG A 104 -19.69 -1.51 -25.68
N LEU A 105 -19.26 -1.06 -24.51
CA LEU A 105 -19.15 -1.92 -23.35
C LEU A 105 -20.50 -2.65 -23.18
N PRO A 106 -20.49 -3.96 -22.91
CA PRO A 106 -21.72 -4.70 -22.64
C PRO A 106 -22.51 -3.98 -21.54
N ALA A 107 -23.84 -4.01 -21.64
CA ALA A 107 -24.68 -3.40 -20.61
C ALA A 107 -24.23 -3.87 -19.21
N ARG A 108 -24.20 -2.94 -18.24
CA ARG A 108 -23.70 -3.16 -16.86
C ARG A 108 -24.19 -4.49 -16.25
N ASP A 109 -25.41 -4.90 -16.58
CA ASP A 109 -26.00 -6.15 -16.08
C ASP A 109 -25.42 -7.40 -16.76
N ASN A 110 -25.01 -7.31 -18.02
CA ASN A 110 -24.31 -8.40 -18.71
C ASN A 110 -22.87 -8.56 -18.17
N ILE A 111 -22.19 -7.47 -17.83
CA ILE A 111 -20.89 -7.50 -17.14
C ILE A 111 -21.07 -8.14 -15.77
N LYS A 112 -22.05 -7.70 -14.98
CA LYS A 112 -22.37 -8.29 -13.67
C LYS A 112 -22.71 -9.78 -13.76
N ARG A 113 -23.50 -10.19 -14.75
CA ARG A 113 -23.87 -11.59 -15.00
C ARG A 113 -22.63 -12.42 -15.35
N ARG A 114 -21.75 -11.91 -16.22
CA ARG A 114 -20.52 -12.59 -16.62
C ARG A 114 -19.53 -12.70 -15.47
N ILE A 115 -19.43 -11.67 -14.63
CA ILE A 115 -18.65 -11.70 -13.39
C ILE A 115 -19.24 -12.75 -12.41
N ARG A 116 -20.58 -12.82 -12.26
CA ARG A 116 -21.22 -13.85 -11.43
C ARG A 116 -20.96 -15.26 -11.98
N MET A 117 -21.06 -15.47 -13.28
CA MET A 117 -20.80 -16.78 -13.91
C MET A 117 -19.34 -17.18 -13.78
N LEU A 118 -18.38 -16.26 -13.95
CA LEU A 118 -16.96 -16.52 -13.75
C LEU A 118 -16.65 -16.82 -12.27
N ARG A 119 -17.34 -16.18 -11.34
CA ARG A 119 -17.26 -16.48 -9.91
C ARG A 119 -17.88 -17.84 -9.55
N HIS A 120 -18.90 -18.29 -10.28
CA HIS A 120 -19.59 -19.57 -10.04
C HIS A 120 -18.84 -20.75 -10.66
N ASN A 121 -18.12 -20.56 -11.78
CA ASN A 121 -17.34 -21.61 -12.46
C ASN A 121 -15.94 -21.84 -11.86
N ASN A 122 -15.37 -20.86 -11.15
CA ASN A 122 -14.29 -21.15 -10.24
C ASN A 122 -14.92 -21.76 -8.99
N GLN A 123 -14.43 -22.90 -8.52
CA GLN A 123 -14.77 -23.44 -7.20
C GLN A 123 -14.36 -22.38 -6.16
N VAL A 124 -15.29 -21.45 -5.90
CA VAL A 124 -15.07 -20.38 -4.93
C VAL A 124 -15.14 -21.06 -3.58
N VAL A 125 -13.98 -21.34 -3.01
CA VAL A 125 -13.91 -21.74 -1.60
C VAL A 125 -14.65 -20.65 -0.83
N LYS A 126 -15.71 -21.05 -0.13
CA LYS A 126 -16.57 -20.13 0.63
C LYS A 126 -15.69 -19.34 1.61
N ASP A 127 -15.85 -18.02 1.62
CA ASP A 127 -15.17 -17.18 2.60
C ASP A 127 -15.56 -17.60 4.03
N PRO A 128 -14.60 -17.69 4.96
CA PRO A 128 -14.89 -18.01 6.34
C PRO A 128 -15.56 -16.83 7.06
N ASN A 129 -16.52 -17.13 7.92
CA ASN A 129 -17.24 -16.17 8.75
C ASN A 129 -16.71 -16.14 10.20
N ASP A 130 -15.82 -17.07 10.56
CA ASP A 130 -15.23 -17.20 11.88
C ASP A 130 -13.77 -17.69 11.77
N PRO A 131 -12.95 -17.56 12.84
CA PRO A 131 -11.54 -17.95 12.82
C PRO A 131 -11.29 -19.46 12.81
N ASN A 132 -12.35 -20.29 12.94
CA ASN A 132 -12.22 -21.73 13.06
C ASN A 132 -12.20 -22.46 11.70
N PHE A 133 -12.06 -21.73 10.58
CA PHE A 133 -11.89 -22.33 9.28
C PHE A 133 -10.63 -23.22 9.24
N PRO A 134 -10.67 -24.38 8.51
CA PRO A 134 -9.59 -25.39 8.62
C PRO A 134 -8.25 -24.89 8.08
N SER A 135 -8.19 -24.28 6.92
CA SER A 135 -6.94 -23.80 6.30
C SER A 135 -7.17 -22.73 5.24
N VAL A 136 -6.13 -21.97 4.95
CA VAL A 136 -6.09 -21.03 3.83
C VAL A 136 -5.97 -21.82 2.51
N PRO A 137 -6.77 -21.51 1.46
CA PRO A 137 -6.66 -22.14 0.16
C PRO A 137 -5.24 -22.05 -0.41
N ILE A 138 -4.72 -23.15 -0.96
CA ILE A 138 -3.33 -23.25 -1.43
C ILE A 138 -2.92 -22.14 -2.42
N GLN A 139 -3.88 -21.66 -3.24
CA GLN A 139 -3.66 -20.57 -4.19
C GLN A 139 -3.36 -19.23 -3.49
N LEU A 140 -3.85 -19.04 -2.26
CA LEU A 140 -3.67 -17.83 -1.45
C LEU A 140 -2.51 -17.95 -0.45
N THR A 141 -1.80 -19.09 -0.44
CA THR A 141 -0.60 -19.28 0.36
C THR A 141 0.69 -18.93 -0.38
N LYS A 142 0.59 -18.56 -1.66
CA LYS A 142 1.73 -18.31 -2.54
C LYS A 142 1.72 -16.91 -3.12
N THR A 143 2.89 -16.38 -3.44
CA THR A 143 3.05 -15.15 -4.22
C THR A 143 2.50 -15.31 -5.64
N ALA A 144 2.38 -14.22 -6.39
CA ALA A 144 2.06 -14.27 -7.82
C ALA A 144 3.13 -15.06 -8.62
N ARG A 145 4.37 -15.11 -8.13
CA ARG A 145 5.49 -15.90 -8.69
C ARG A 145 5.47 -17.37 -8.28
N LYS A 146 4.47 -17.79 -7.48
CA LYS A 146 4.25 -19.14 -6.94
C LYS A 146 5.23 -19.57 -5.82
N ASP A 147 6.01 -18.62 -5.27
CA ASP A 147 6.82 -18.85 -4.07
C ASP A 147 5.94 -18.90 -2.82
N GLN A 148 6.45 -19.44 -1.73
CA GLN A 148 5.74 -19.49 -0.47
C GLN A 148 5.52 -18.07 0.08
N PHE A 149 4.29 -17.75 0.48
CA PHE A 149 3.92 -16.45 1.05
C PHE A 149 3.28 -16.58 2.45
N LEU A 150 2.37 -17.53 2.67
CA LEU A 150 1.90 -17.86 4.03
C LEU A 150 3.00 -18.63 4.76
N ARG A 151 3.60 -17.99 5.77
CA ARG A 151 4.72 -18.56 6.56
C ARG A 151 4.26 -19.27 7.81
N CYS A 152 3.20 -18.77 8.42
CA CYS A 152 2.63 -19.35 9.63
C CYS A 152 1.11 -19.23 9.60
N ASP A 153 0.45 -20.30 10.00
CA ASP A 153 -0.95 -20.36 10.36
C ASP A 153 -1.03 -21.15 11.67
N THR A 154 -1.33 -20.48 12.77
CA THR A 154 -1.36 -21.14 14.08
C THR A 154 -2.56 -22.06 14.26
N GLY A 155 -3.40 -22.18 13.23
CA GLY A 155 -4.56 -23.06 13.23
C GLY A 155 -5.85 -22.42 13.75
N PRO A 156 -6.94 -23.17 13.71
CA PRO A 156 -8.26 -22.71 14.19
C PRO A 156 -8.23 -22.24 15.64
N GLY A 157 -8.98 -21.20 15.95
CA GLY A 157 -9.16 -20.72 17.31
C GLY A 157 -9.20 -19.19 17.42
N ASP A 158 -9.54 -18.71 18.62
CA ASP A 158 -9.69 -17.28 18.91
C ASP A 158 -8.37 -16.50 18.90
N ASP A 159 -7.25 -17.15 19.04
CA ASP A 159 -5.92 -16.52 19.02
C ASP A 159 -5.16 -16.81 17.73
N ARG A 160 -5.87 -17.17 16.66
CA ARG A 160 -5.28 -17.47 15.35
C ARG A 160 -4.47 -16.30 14.80
N ILE A 161 -3.27 -16.63 14.35
CA ILE A 161 -2.33 -15.72 13.70
C ILE A 161 -2.03 -16.25 12.30
N LEU A 162 -2.12 -15.39 11.29
CA LEU A 162 -1.64 -15.67 9.94
C LEU A 162 -0.47 -14.74 9.63
N ILE A 163 0.70 -15.28 9.26
CA ILE A 163 1.90 -14.50 8.93
C ILE A 163 2.27 -14.72 7.47
N PHE A 164 2.43 -13.63 6.74
CA PHE A 164 2.77 -13.63 5.32
C PHE A 164 4.07 -12.87 5.07
N ALA A 165 4.96 -13.48 4.31
CA ALA A 165 6.18 -12.89 3.78
C ALA A 165 6.73 -13.74 2.63
N SER A 166 7.31 -13.16 1.58
CA SER A 166 8.09 -13.89 0.57
C SER A 166 9.48 -14.26 1.11
N ASP A 167 10.21 -15.14 0.41
CA ASP A 167 11.60 -15.50 0.79
C ASP A 167 12.48 -14.25 0.82
N GLU A 168 12.38 -13.40 -0.19
CA GLU A 168 13.11 -12.15 -0.27
C GLU A 168 12.82 -11.19 0.88
N GLN A 169 11.54 -11.07 1.31
CA GLN A 169 11.18 -10.27 2.47
C GLN A 169 11.78 -10.83 3.77
N VAL A 170 11.85 -12.15 3.92
CA VAL A 170 12.49 -12.82 5.07
C VAL A 170 13.99 -12.58 5.07
N ASP A 171 14.64 -12.63 3.90
CA ASP A 171 16.08 -12.34 3.78
C ASP A 171 16.39 -10.89 4.15
N VAL A 172 15.63 -9.92 3.61
CA VAL A 172 15.77 -8.50 3.96
C VAL A 172 15.49 -8.26 5.45
N LEU A 173 14.51 -8.98 6.05
CA LEU A 173 14.22 -8.89 7.48
C LEU A 173 15.44 -9.25 8.34
N GLN A 174 16.17 -10.29 7.96
CA GLN A 174 17.34 -10.79 8.68
C GLN A 174 18.60 -9.91 8.47
N ASP A 175 18.64 -9.14 7.38
CA ASP A 175 19.75 -8.26 7.03
C ASP A 175 19.50 -6.78 7.41
N THR A 176 18.39 -6.50 8.09
CA THR A 176 17.98 -5.15 8.50
C THR A 176 18.09 -5.00 10.02
N ASP A 177 18.58 -3.84 10.46
CA ASP A 177 18.78 -3.49 11.87
C ASP A 177 17.66 -2.63 12.47
N GLU A 178 16.98 -1.81 11.64
CA GLU A 178 15.96 -0.86 12.07
C GLU A 178 14.59 -1.21 11.51
N PHE A 179 13.59 -1.18 12.38
CA PHE A 179 12.23 -1.54 12.04
C PHE A 179 11.21 -0.50 12.47
N LEU A 180 10.13 -0.39 11.67
CA LEU A 180 8.95 0.39 11.98
C LEU A 180 7.77 -0.57 12.03
N VAL A 181 7.03 -0.54 13.11
CA VAL A 181 5.92 -1.47 13.32
C VAL A 181 4.63 -0.68 13.49
N ASP A 182 3.61 -1.06 12.75
CA ASP A 182 2.33 -0.34 12.72
C ASP A 182 1.15 -1.29 12.52
N GLY A 183 0.04 -1.00 13.19
CA GLY A 183 -1.22 -1.73 13.10
C GLY A 183 -2.28 -0.96 12.30
N THR A 184 -2.98 -1.62 11.38
CA THR A 184 -4.13 -1.04 10.69
C THR A 184 -5.38 -1.88 10.89
N PHE A 185 -6.54 -1.23 11.02
CA PHE A 185 -7.81 -1.86 11.40
C PHE A 185 -8.87 -1.82 10.29
N LYS A 186 -8.93 -0.74 9.50
CA LYS A 186 -10.03 -0.47 8.55
C LYS A 186 -10.10 -1.39 7.34
N VAL A 187 -9.00 -2.04 6.99
CA VAL A 187 -8.90 -2.90 5.78
C VAL A 187 -8.87 -4.39 6.12
N VAL A 188 -9.01 -4.72 7.38
CA VAL A 188 -8.87 -6.09 7.90
C VAL A 188 -10.21 -6.83 7.76
N PRO A 189 -10.21 -8.12 7.37
CA PRO A 189 -11.42 -8.95 7.43
C PRO A 189 -12.01 -9.00 8.84
N ASP A 190 -13.34 -8.96 8.96
CA ASP A 190 -14.06 -8.91 10.26
C ASP A 190 -13.68 -10.03 11.24
N ILE A 191 -13.22 -11.16 10.73
CA ILE A 191 -12.75 -12.29 11.55
C ILE A 191 -11.38 -12.07 12.19
N PHE A 192 -10.67 -10.98 11.87
CA PHE A 192 -9.43 -10.56 12.49
C PHE A 192 -9.57 -9.13 13.05
N TYR A 193 -8.77 -8.79 14.05
CA TYR A 193 -8.82 -7.48 14.69
C TYR A 193 -7.96 -6.45 13.97
N GLN A 194 -6.74 -6.85 13.55
CA GLN A 194 -5.79 -5.94 12.91
C GLN A 194 -4.90 -6.65 11.89
N LEU A 195 -4.45 -5.87 10.92
CA LEU A 195 -3.29 -6.17 10.10
C LEU A 195 -2.09 -5.47 10.76
N TYR A 196 -1.15 -6.24 11.28
CA TYR A 196 0.07 -5.76 11.90
C TYR A 196 1.23 -5.94 10.93
N ILE A 197 1.96 -4.86 10.65
CA ILE A 197 2.98 -4.86 9.60
C ILE A 197 4.31 -4.47 10.21
N ILE A 198 5.36 -5.26 9.93
CA ILE A 198 6.74 -4.90 10.22
C ILE A 198 7.37 -4.40 8.93
N HIS A 199 7.80 -3.13 8.94
CA HIS A 199 8.62 -2.55 7.88
C HIS A 199 10.08 -2.55 8.31
N GLY A 200 10.98 -2.96 7.44
CA GLY A 200 12.42 -2.78 7.63
C GLY A 200 12.91 -1.49 6.98
N VAL A 201 13.86 -0.82 7.59
CA VAL A 201 14.56 0.32 6.99
C VAL A 201 15.74 -0.21 6.18
N PHE A 202 15.48 -0.52 4.92
CA PHE A 202 16.47 -1.09 4.01
C PHE A 202 17.00 0.01 3.07
N ARG A 203 18.29 0.32 3.15
CA ARG A 203 18.94 1.38 2.35
C ARG A 203 18.16 2.69 2.37
N ASP A 204 17.82 3.18 3.57
CA ASP A 204 17.03 4.41 3.83
C ASP A 204 15.58 4.39 3.35
N HIS A 205 15.02 3.22 3.00
CA HIS A 205 13.64 3.05 2.58
C HIS A 205 12.90 2.09 3.52
N ALA A 206 11.72 2.50 3.97
CA ALA A 206 10.85 1.61 4.74
C ALA A 206 10.09 0.67 3.79
N ILE A 207 10.36 -0.61 3.89
CA ILE A 207 9.78 -1.67 3.07
C ILE A 207 8.97 -2.59 3.98
N PRO A 208 7.72 -2.95 3.65
CA PRO A 208 6.96 -3.92 4.41
C PRO A 208 7.57 -5.32 4.21
N LEU A 209 7.94 -5.96 5.32
CA LEU A 209 8.62 -7.25 5.34
C LEU A 209 7.76 -8.37 5.88
N ILE A 210 6.94 -8.09 6.88
CA ILE A 210 6.02 -9.04 7.49
C ILE A 210 4.61 -8.46 7.51
N TYR A 211 3.65 -9.24 7.09
CA TYR A 211 2.23 -8.95 7.24
C TYR A 211 1.61 -10.00 8.17
N ALA A 212 0.95 -9.56 9.23
CA ALA A 212 0.29 -10.47 10.16
C ALA A 212 -1.17 -10.09 10.40
N LEU A 213 -2.08 -11.03 10.25
CA LEU A 213 -3.46 -10.91 10.70
C LEU A 213 -3.55 -11.42 12.14
N LEU A 214 -3.89 -10.53 13.07
CA LEU A 214 -3.99 -10.82 14.50
C LEU A 214 -5.45 -10.68 14.95
N ARG A 215 -5.88 -11.60 15.80
CA ARG A 215 -7.24 -11.60 16.40
C ARG A 215 -7.36 -10.67 17.59
N ARG A 216 -6.28 -10.43 18.30
CA ARG A 216 -6.22 -9.63 19.54
C ARG A 216 -4.99 -8.74 19.52
N LYS A 217 -4.95 -7.79 20.48
CA LYS A 217 -3.82 -6.92 20.73
C LYS A 217 -3.37 -7.00 22.19
N THR A 218 -3.25 -8.23 22.70
CA THR A 218 -2.71 -8.48 24.05
C THR A 218 -1.21 -8.72 23.99
N LYS A 219 -0.54 -8.59 25.13
CA LYS A 219 0.90 -8.84 25.23
C LYS A 219 1.24 -10.28 24.80
N GLU A 220 0.41 -11.23 25.18
CA GLU A 220 0.55 -12.65 24.85
C GLU A 220 0.46 -12.87 23.33
N THR A 221 -0.49 -12.20 22.66
CA THR A 221 -0.62 -12.27 21.19
C THR A 221 0.62 -11.73 20.50
N TYR A 222 1.17 -10.59 20.95
CA TYR A 222 2.40 -10.05 20.36
C TYR A 222 3.63 -10.91 20.68
N GLN A 223 3.73 -11.48 21.86
CA GLN A 223 4.80 -12.43 22.21
C GLN A 223 4.72 -13.70 21.34
N HIS A 224 3.52 -14.24 21.13
CA HIS A 224 3.31 -15.37 20.23
C HIS A 224 3.72 -15.01 18.80
N PHE A 225 3.25 -13.87 18.29
CA PHE A 225 3.61 -13.35 16.97
C PHE A 225 5.14 -13.23 16.77
N ILE A 226 5.86 -12.62 17.73
CA ILE A 226 7.32 -12.46 17.66
C ILE A 226 8.01 -13.82 17.66
N ARG A 227 7.53 -14.77 18.46
CA ARG A 227 8.07 -16.14 18.51
C ARG A 227 7.94 -16.83 17.15
N GLU A 228 6.78 -16.71 16.51
CA GLU A 228 6.58 -17.29 15.17
C GLU A 228 7.47 -16.64 14.12
N ILE A 229 7.74 -15.33 14.21
CA ILE A 229 8.71 -14.69 13.32
C ILE A 229 10.13 -15.22 13.57
N LEU A 230 10.54 -15.41 14.82
CA LEU A 230 11.86 -15.97 15.14
C LEU A 230 12.01 -17.42 14.66
N ASN A 231 10.92 -18.20 14.59
CA ASN A 231 10.92 -19.52 13.96
C ASN A 231 11.12 -19.43 12.42
N ILE A 232 10.53 -18.42 11.76
CA ILE A 232 10.63 -18.18 10.33
C ILE A 232 11.99 -17.57 9.96
N ALA A 233 12.48 -16.63 10.76
CA ALA A 233 13.68 -15.83 10.56
C ALA A 233 14.58 -15.87 11.81
N PRO A 234 15.33 -16.96 12.06
CA PRO A 234 16.10 -17.14 13.31
C PRO A 234 17.21 -16.10 13.53
N ARG A 235 17.69 -15.45 12.46
CA ARG A 235 18.71 -14.41 12.56
C ARG A 235 18.13 -13.01 12.77
N TRP A 236 16.81 -12.86 12.84
CA TRP A 236 16.20 -11.56 13.09
C TRP A 236 16.57 -11.00 14.44
N SER A 237 17.38 -9.95 14.46
CA SER A 237 17.92 -9.31 15.67
C SER A 237 17.89 -7.80 15.52
N PRO A 238 16.74 -7.14 15.78
CA PRO A 238 16.61 -5.70 15.61
C PRO A 238 17.50 -4.94 16.58
N ARG A 239 18.23 -3.92 16.09
CA ARG A 239 18.94 -2.93 16.93
C ARG A 239 18.02 -1.78 17.34
N ALA A 240 17.06 -1.43 16.51
CA ALA A 240 16.10 -0.37 16.80
C ALA A 240 14.71 -0.75 16.27
N VAL A 241 13.68 -0.50 17.10
CA VAL A 241 12.28 -0.70 16.70
C VAL A 241 11.47 0.54 17.07
N MET A 242 10.79 1.13 16.09
CA MET A 242 9.81 2.18 16.31
C MET A 242 8.41 1.58 16.37
N LEU A 243 7.68 1.89 17.44
CA LEU A 243 6.38 1.33 17.77
C LEU A 243 5.33 2.42 17.97
N ASP A 244 4.08 2.03 17.98
CA ASP A 244 2.98 2.86 18.48
C ASP A 244 3.02 2.94 20.02
N PHE A 245 2.22 3.85 20.57
CA PHE A 245 2.01 3.99 22.01
C PHE A 245 1.05 2.91 22.55
N GLU A 246 1.37 1.65 22.27
CA GLU A 246 0.64 0.49 22.76
C GLU A 246 1.50 -0.34 23.72
N GLN A 247 1.11 -0.34 25.02
CA GLN A 247 1.84 -1.01 26.10
C GLN A 247 2.05 -2.51 25.86
N ALA A 248 1.07 -3.19 25.27
CA ALA A 248 1.13 -4.62 25.01
C ALA A 248 2.21 -4.95 23.97
N SER A 249 2.24 -4.20 22.87
CA SER A 249 3.25 -4.33 21.82
C SER A 249 4.64 -3.97 22.35
N PHE A 250 4.78 -2.79 23.00
CA PHE A 250 6.03 -2.36 23.63
C PHE A 250 6.60 -3.42 24.57
N GLY A 251 5.77 -3.92 25.52
CA GLY A 251 6.22 -4.92 26.49
C GLY A 251 6.58 -6.28 25.88
N ALA A 252 6.00 -6.65 24.74
CA ALA A 252 6.36 -7.86 24.00
C ALA A 252 7.71 -7.71 23.30
N PHE A 253 7.93 -6.60 22.58
CA PHE A 253 9.22 -6.31 21.93
C PHE A 253 10.36 -6.12 22.92
N GLN A 254 10.11 -5.43 24.04
CA GLN A 254 11.12 -5.26 25.10
C GLN A 254 11.55 -6.60 25.73
N ALA A 255 10.60 -7.52 25.91
CA ALA A 255 10.90 -8.85 26.46
C ALA A 255 11.67 -9.74 25.45
N ALA A 256 11.33 -9.64 24.15
CA ALA A 256 11.97 -10.45 23.12
C ALA A 256 13.35 -9.90 22.72
N PHE A 257 13.54 -8.58 22.75
CA PHE A 257 14.75 -7.90 22.31
C PHE A 257 15.23 -6.88 23.38
N PRO A 258 15.74 -7.34 24.52
CA PRO A 258 16.12 -6.45 25.63
C PRO A 258 17.24 -5.46 25.29
N ASN A 259 18.04 -5.76 24.26
CA ASN A 259 19.14 -4.91 23.81
C ASN A 259 18.74 -3.97 22.66
N ALA A 260 17.51 -4.08 22.14
CA ALA A 260 17.01 -3.20 21.09
C ALA A 260 16.63 -1.83 21.65
N SER A 261 16.95 -0.77 20.92
CA SER A 261 16.45 0.57 21.20
C SER A 261 14.99 0.68 20.76
N LEU A 262 14.06 0.68 21.70
CA LEU A 262 12.64 0.88 21.40
C LEU A 262 12.30 2.36 21.44
N SER A 263 11.57 2.85 20.44
CA SER A 263 11.14 4.25 20.36
C SER A 263 9.69 4.36 19.91
N GLY A 264 8.97 5.35 20.48
CA GLY A 264 7.61 5.69 20.05
C GLY A 264 7.62 6.52 18.77
N CYS A 265 6.65 6.29 17.92
CA CYS A 265 6.46 7.07 16.70
C CYS A 265 5.98 8.50 17.04
N TYR A 266 6.70 9.53 16.59
CA TYR A 266 6.34 10.92 16.84
C TYR A 266 4.96 11.31 16.27
N PHE A 267 4.55 10.74 15.17
CA PHE A 267 3.20 10.95 14.64
C PHE A 267 2.13 10.44 15.61
N HIS A 268 2.31 9.27 16.19
CA HIS A 268 1.38 8.72 17.17
C HIS A 268 1.39 9.53 18.47
N LEU A 269 2.53 10.07 18.91
CA LEU A 269 2.57 11.02 20.03
C LEU A 269 1.67 12.24 19.74
N ARG A 270 1.81 12.85 18.58
CA ARG A 270 0.98 13.97 18.15
C ARG A 270 -0.50 13.61 18.08
N GLN A 271 -0.79 12.43 17.55
CA GLN A 271 -2.16 11.92 17.44
C GLN A 271 -2.79 11.70 18.82
N THR A 272 -2.04 11.20 19.82
CA THR A 272 -2.57 11.03 21.18
C THR A 272 -2.84 12.37 21.86
N ILE A 273 -1.97 13.37 21.67
CA ILE A 273 -2.23 14.76 22.14
C ILE A 273 -3.50 15.29 21.49
N HIS A 274 -3.64 15.16 20.18
CA HIS A 274 -4.81 15.66 19.45
C HIS A 274 -6.11 14.95 19.87
N ARG A 275 -6.09 13.62 20.08
CA ARG A 275 -7.25 12.88 20.60
C ARG A 275 -7.64 13.37 22.00
N LYS A 276 -6.64 13.64 22.84
CA LYS A 276 -6.91 14.16 24.18
C LYS A 276 -7.57 15.54 24.13
N LEU A 277 -7.14 16.42 23.22
CA LEU A 277 -7.81 17.71 22.97
C LEU A 277 -9.28 17.55 22.55
N GLN A 278 -9.56 16.54 21.70
CA GLN A 278 -10.95 16.22 21.31
C GLN A 278 -11.79 15.74 22.49
N GLU A 279 -11.25 14.86 23.33
CA GLU A 279 -11.88 14.36 24.55
C GLU A 279 -12.17 15.48 25.55
N LEU A 280 -11.27 16.47 25.66
CA LEU A 280 -11.42 17.65 26.52
C LEU A 280 -12.34 18.73 25.91
N GLY A 281 -12.83 18.53 24.68
CA GLY A 281 -13.72 19.49 24.01
C GLY A 281 -13.03 20.67 23.35
N HIS A 282 -11.70 20.72 23.28
CA HIS A 282 -10.91 21.83 22.74
C HIS A 282 -10.69 21.76 21.22
N GLN A 283 -11.32 20.82 20.50
CA GLN A 283 -11.12 20.67 19.05
C GLN A 283 -11.44 21.93 18.25
N ASN A 284 -12.58 22.58 18.56
CA ASN A 284 -12.99 23.81 17.86
C ASN A 284 -11.98 24.94 18.12
N GLN A 285 -11.54 25.12 19.36
CA GLN A 285 -10.55 26.14 19.72
C GLN A 285 -9.22 25.88 19.01
N TYR A 286 -8.76 24.62 18.97
CA TYR A 286 -7.55 24.25 18.24
C TYR A 286 -7.63 24.58 16.74
N GLN A 287 -8.81 24.51 16.13
CA GLN A 287 -9.02 24.82 14.70
C GLN A 287 -9.16 26.31 14.41
N THR A 288 -9.66 27.10 15.37
CA THR A 288 -10.02 28.51 15.14
C THR A 288 -9.09 29.53 15.81
N ASP A 289 -8.34 29.11 16.83
CA ASP A 289 -7.40 29.95 17.56
C ASP A 289 -5.94 29.56 17.26
N PRO A 290 -5.21 30.33 16.42
CA PRO A 290 -3.82 30.03 16.08
C PRO A 290 -2.88 30.06 17.29
N ILE A 291 -3.16 30.88 18.32
CA ILE A 291 -2.34 30.99 19.53
C ILE A 291 -2.51 29.71 20.36
N PHE A 292 -3.75 29.28 20.56
CA PHE A 292 -4.02 28.01 21.22
C PHE A 292 -3.37 26.83 20.50
N ALA A 293 -3.55 26.73 19.18
CA ALA A 293 -2.93 25.69 18.37
C ALA A 293 -1.40 25.69 18.50
N HIS A 294 -0.78 26.87 18.45
CA HIS A 294 0.68 26.99 18.61
C HIS A 294 1.16 26.54 20.01
N ASN A 295 0.42 26.88 21.06
CA ASN A 295 0.73 26.41 22.41
C ASN A 295 0.63 24.88 22.56
N ILE A 296 -0.33 24.25 21.87
CA ILE A 296 -0.39 22.79 21.80
C ILE A 296 0.82 22.21 21.04
N HIS A 297 1.28 22.89 19.98
CA HIS A 297 2.52 22.49 19.29
C HIS A 297 3.75 22.54 20.22
N LYS A 298 3.81 23.49 21.18
CA LYS A 298 4.90 23.56 22.17
C LYS A 298 4.96 22.29 23.03
N ILE A 299 3.80 21.70 23.39
CA ILE A 299 3.78 20.43 24.12
C ILE A 299 4.42 19.30 23.29
N ALA A 300 4.08 19.20 22.01
CA ALA A 300 4.70 18.21 21.12
C ALA A 300 6.18 18.49 20.83
N ALA A 301 6.61 19.76 20.91
CA ALA A 301 8.00 20.18 20.71
C ALA A 301 8.94 19.65 21.82
N LEU A 302 8.41 19.30 23.00
CA LEU A 302 9.19 18.70 24.10
C LEU A 302 9.90 17.41 23.65
N ALA A 303 9.35 16.68 22.69
CA ALA A 303 9.97 15.48 22.14
C ALA A 303 11.32 15.72 21.44
N PHE A 304 11.58 16.95 21.05
CA PHE A 304 12.83 17.34 20.36
C PHE A 304 13.91 17.91 21.28
N LEU A 305 13.60 18.16 22.55
CA LEU A 305 14.60 18.64 23.49
C LEU A 305 15.62 17.53 23.82
N GLU A 306 16.83 17.92 24.22
CA GLU A 306 17.77 16.98 24.83
C GLU A 306 17.11 16.23 25.98
N LEU A 307 17.38 14.93 26.10
CA LEU A 307 16.73 14.04 27.07
C LEU A 307 16.70 14.60 28.48
N ASN A 308 17.84 15.14 28.93
CA ASN A 308 18.02 15.72 30.26
C ASN A 308 17.30 17.07 30.47
N SER A 309 16.91 17.72 29.38
CA SER A 309 16.23 19.02 29.39
C SER A 309 14.71 18.91 29.31
N VAL A 310 14.18 17.72 29.05
CA VAL A 310 12.71 17.54 28.81
C VAL A 310 11.90 17.91 30.05
N VAL A 311 12.30 17.46 31.24
CA VAL A 311 11.58 17.76 32.48
C VAL A 311 11.56 19.26 32.78
N ASN A 312 12.72 19.92 32.66
CA ASN A 312 12.83 21.37 32.83
C ASN A 312 12.01 22.12 31.77
N GLY A 313 12.04 21.65 30.50
CA GLY A 313 11.22 22.22 29.44
C GLY A 313 9.72 22.09 29.71
N PHE A 314 9.28 20.94 30.25
CA PHE A 314 7.90 20.73 30.65
C PHE A 314 7.48 21.70 31.78
N GLU A 315 8.29 21.84 32.83
CA GLU A 315 8.02 22.73 33.96
C GLU A 315 7.98 24.20 33.51
N SER A 316 8.92 24.63 32.67
CA SER A 316 8.93 25.97 32.10
C SER A 316 7.69 26.24 31.25
N LEU A 317 7.29 25.28 30.41
CA LEU A 317 6.11 25.39 29.55
C LEU A 317 4.81 25.41 30.38
N SER A 318 4.69 24.61 31.44
CA SER A 318 3.55 24.59 32.33
C SER A 318 3.33 25.95 33.00
N ASN A 319 4.42 26.59 33.46
CA ASN A 319 4.36 27.91 34.04
C ASN A 319 4.01 28.99 33.02
N GLU A 320 4.45 28.87 31.77
CA GLU A 320 4.20 29.81 30.68
C GLU A 320 2.73 29.78 30.21
N LEU A 321 2.16 28.58 30.05
CA LEU A 321 0.84 28.40 29.44
C LEU A 321 -0.32 28.79 30.37
N GLY A 322 -0.18 28.64 31.69
CA GLY A 322 -1.19 28.98 32.69
C GLY A 322 -2.38 28.02 32.72
N HIS A 323 -3.34 28.34 33.59
CA HIS A 323 -4.47 27.43 33.97
C HIS A 323 -5.38 26.96 32.84
N HIS A 324 -5.40 27.70 31.73
CA HIS A 324 -6.26 27.32 30.58
C HIS A 324 -5.83 26.01 29.93
N TYR A 325 -4.60 25.57 30.17
CA TYR A 325 -4.01 24.36 29.61
C TYR A 325 -3.82 23.26 30.65
N ASP A 326 -4.26 23.43 31.88
CA ASP A 326 -4.02 22.48 32.99
C ASP A 326 -4.45 21.06 32.64
N ASP A 327 -5.64 20.87 32.07
CA ASP A 327 -6.16 19.54 31.74
C ASP A 327 -5.28 18.75 30.75
N ILE A 328 -4.77 19.43 29.72
CA ILE A 328 -3.88 18.80 28.75
C ILE A 328 -2.47 18.61 29.29
N MET A 329 -2.00 19.56 30.13
CA MET A 329 -0.68 19.47 30.78
C MET A 329 -0.67 18.35 31.82
N ASP A 330 -1.73 18.21 32.62
CA ASP A 330 -1.92 17.11 33.58
C ASP A 330 -1.93 15.73 32.90
N TYR A 331 -2.63 15.65 31.75
CA TYR A 331 -2.59 14.42 30.94
C TYR A 331 -1.19 14.12 30.47
N PHE A 332 -0.49 15.12 29.92
CA PHE A 332 0.86 14.94 29.39
C PHE A 332 1.84 14.58 30.51
N GLU A 333 1.77 15.25 31.67
CA GLU A 333 2.58 14.92 32.85
C GLU A 333 2.36 13.48 33.28
N GLY A 334 1.10 13.09 33.50
CA GLY A 334 0.78 11.74 33.99
C GLY A 334 1.20 10.62 33.06
N THR A 335 1.13 10.87 31.74
CA THR A 335 1.37 9.85 30.71
C THR A 335 2.84 9.77 30.31
N TYR A 336 3.54 10.90 30.18
CA TYR A 336 4.83 11.01 29.50
C TYR A 336 5.98 11.52 30.37
N ILE A 337 5.72 12.30 31.42
CA ILE A 337 6.75 12.88 32.28
C ILE A 337 6.84 12.17 33.63
N GLY A 338 5.67 11.79 34.15
CA GLY A 338 5.51 11.24 35.50
C GLY A 338 5.20 12.34 36.53
N ARG A 339 4.07 12.17 37.24
CA ARG A 339 3.58 13.14 38.24
C ARG A 339 4.59 13.35 39.38
N LEU A 340 4.77 14.59 39.79
CA LEU A 340 5.60 14.96 40.92
C LEU A 340 4.99 14.46 42.23
N ARG A 341 5.82 13.86 43.11
CA ARG A 341 5.44 13.42 44.47
C ARG A 341 5.75 14.53 45.48
N SER A 342 5.17 14.43 46.66
CA SER A 342 5.43 15.34 47.78
C SER A 342 6.93 15.38 48.20
N ASN A 343 7.67 14.29 47.99
CA ASN A 343 9.10 14.22 48.21
C ASN A 343 9.97 14.75 47.06
N ARG A 344 9.38 15.48 46.10
CA ARG A 344 10.00 16.06 44.90
C ARG A 344 10.61 15.02 43.93
N THR A 345 10.31 13.74 44.07
CA THR A 345 10.63 12.74 43.03
C THR A 345 9.44 12.57 42.07
N ARG A 346 9.69 12.22 40.80
CA ARG A 346 8.64 11.93 39.85
C ARG A 346 8.24 10.46 39.90
N ARG A 347 6.97 10.16 39.68
CA ARG A 347 6.50 8.80 39.43
C ARG A 347 6.99 8.33 38.06
N LYS A 348 7.15 7.01 37.91
CA LYS A 348 7.38 6.44 36.57
C LYS A 348 6.17 6.74 35.70
N PRO A 349 6.35 7.39 34.52
CA PRO A 349 5.25 7.64 33.59
C PRO A 349 4.80 6.35 32.91
N MET A 350 3.67 6.40 32.20
CA MET A 350 3.20 5.28 31.37
C MET A 350 4.19 4.95 30.26
N PHE A 351 4.75 5.97 29.62
CA PHE A 351 5.82 5.87 28.63
C PHE A 351 7.01 6.72 29.09
N GLU A 352 8.14 6.10 29.31
CA GLU A 352 9.35 6.78 29.74
C GLU A 352 9.81 7.80 28.70
N ILE A 353 10.46 8.89 29.14
CA ILE A 353 10.90 9.99 28.26
C ILE A 353 11.76 9.47 27.13
N ASP A 354 12.66 8.54 27.40
CA ASP A 354 13.55 7.95 26.41
C ASP A 354 12.79 7.25 25.27
N PHE A 355 11.62 6.67 25.56
CA PHE A 355 10.78 6.02 24.54
C PHE A 355 10.21 7.01 23.51
N TRP A 356 9.74 8.18 23.93
CA TRP A 356 9.08 9.14 23.03
C TRP A 356 9.93 10.32 22.63
N ASN A 357 11.11 10.51 23.23
CA ASN A 357 12.06 11.56 22.85
C ASN A 357 12.71 11.22 21.50
N ILE A 358 12.70 12.17 20.57
CA ILE A 358 13.22 12.01 19.22
C ILE A 358 14.40 12.92 18.90
N HIS A 359 14.98 13.60 19.91
CA HIS A 359 16.13 14.47 19.73
C HIS A 359 17.30 13.76 19.05
N ARG A 360 17.74 12.62 19.62
CA ARG A 360 18.84 11.83 19.07
C ARG A 360 18.55 11.33 17.65
N ARG A 361 17.33 10.83 17.40
CA ARG A 361 16.95 10.36 16.06
C ARG A 361 16.97 11.49 15.05
N THR A 362 16.57 12.71 15.44
CA THR A 362 16.58 13.89 14.58
C THR A 362 18.01 14.37 14.30
N THR A 363 18.87 14.45 15.32
CA THR A 363 20.27 14.90 15.16
C THR A 363 21.10 13.90 14.36
N GLN A 364 20.79 12.62 14.41
CA GLN A 364 21.44 11.58 13.62
C GLN A 364 20.79 11.36 12.24
N SER A 365 19.81 12.20 11.85
CA SER A 365 19.06 12.08 10.60
C SER A 365 18.36 10.73 10.41
N LEU A 366 18.06 10.02 11.51
CA LEU A 366 17.31 8.76 11.51
C LEU A 366 15.81 9.04 11.34
N MET A 367 15.04 7.99 11.01
CA MET A 367 13.58 8.13 10.91
C MET A 367 12.97 8.50 12.27
N ARG A 368 12.23 9.62 12.31
CA ARG A 368 11.53 10.15 13.51
C ARG A 368 10.08 9.73 13.60
N THR A 369 9.52 9.43 12.45
CA THR A 369 8.09 9.12 12.31
C THR A 369 7.93 7.86 11.49
N ASN A 370 6.84 7.17 11.76
CA ASN A 370 6.36 6.06 10.96
C ASN A 370 5.66 6.55 9.66
N ASN A 371 5.98 7.76 9.18
CA ASN A 371 5.32 8.37 8.01
C ASN A 371 5.34 7.46 6.78
N SER A 372 6.42 6.69 6.59
CA SER A 372 6.52 5.74 5.47
C SER A 372 5.53 4.58 5.66
N ALA A 373 5.43 4.00 6.86
CA ALA A 373 4.47 2.96 7.18
C ALA A 373 3.03 3.48 7.13
N GLU A 374 2.79 4.72 7.59
CA GLU A 374 1.47 5.34 7.47
C GLU A 374 1.09 5.67 6.02
N ALA A 375 2.04 6.14 5.21
CA ALA A 375 1.83 6.34 3.78
C ALA A 375 1.51 4.99 3.12
N TYR A 376 2.18 3.93 3.55
CA TYR A 376 1.89 2.56 3.13
C TYR A 376 0.47 2.13 3.56
N ASN A 377 0.07 2.37 4.80
CA ASN A 377 -1.28 2.08 5.28
C ASN A 377 -2.36 2.88 4.54
N ARG A 378 -2.09 4.16 4.17
CA ARG A 378 -2.98 4.93 3.30
C ARG A 378 -3.07 4.34 1.89
N ARG A 379 -1.94 3.89 1.32
CA ARG A 379 -1.90 3.20 0.04
C ARG A 379 -2.70 1.90 0.08
N ILE A 380 -2.49 1.04 1.07
CA ILE A 380 -3.27 -0.18 1.27
C ILE A 380 -4.77 0.13 1.31
N ARG A 381 -5.20 1.13 2.08
CA ARG A 381 -6.62 1.53 2.14
C ARG A 381 -7.16 1.93 0.76
N SER A 382 -6.39 2.66 -0.04
CA SER A 382 -6.79 3.06 -1.39
C SER A 382 -6.85 1.87 -2.36
N VAL A 383 -5.93 0.92 -2.25
CA VAL A 383 -5.88 -0.30 -3.08
C VAL A 383 -7.00 -1.27 -2.72
N PHE A 384 -7.31 -1.39 -1.43
CA PHE A 384 -8.37 -2.30 -0.98
C PHE A 384 -9.78 -1.78 -1.31
N GLN A 385 -9.97 -0.46 -1.43
CA GLN A 385 -11.22 0.21 -1.87
C GLN A 385 -12.50 -0.23 -1.12
N CYS A 386 -12.38 -0.94 -0.02
CA CYS A 386 -13.48 -1.36 0.84
C CYS A 386 -12.99 -1.48 2.28
N ALA A 387 -13.87 -1.13 3.22
CA ALA A 387 -13.68 -1.49 4.61
C ALA A 387 -14.06 -2.97 4.78
N HIS A 388 -13.31 -3.69 5.60
CA HIS A 388 -13.60 -5.07 6.00
C HIS A 388 -13.91 -6.01 4.80
N PRO A 389 -12.96 -6.24 3.87
CA PRO A 389 -13.13 -7.21 2.79
C PRO A 389 -13.25 -8.62 3.36
N THR A 390 -13.81 -9.55 2.59
CA THR A 390 -13.76 -10.98 2.96
C THR A 390 -12.31 -11.46 2.99
N LEU A 391 -12.01 -12.51 3.75
CA LEU A 391 -10.64 -12.98 3.95
C LEU A 391 -9.95 -13.34 2.62
N TRP A 392 -10.61 -14.04 1.73
CA TRP A 392 -9.97 -14.44 0.47
C TRP A 392 -9.72 -13.26 -0.47
N VAL A 393 -10.62 -12.30 -0.50
CA VAL A 393 -10.42 -11.03 -1.24
C VAL A 393 -9.26 -10.23 -0.66
N PHE A 394 -9.16 -10.19 0.67
CA PHE A 394 -8.04 -9.55 1.36
C PHE A 394 -6.70 -10.20 0.97
N LEU A 395 -6.60 -11.53 1.08
CA LEU A 395 -5.37 -12.26 0.78
C LEU A 395 -4.96 -12.10 -0.69
N GLN A 396 -5.91 -12.12 -1.64
CA GLN A 396 -5.60 -11.86 -3.05
C GLN A 396 -5.01 -10.45 -3.26
N LYS A 397 -5.53 -9.45 -2.56
CA LYS A 397 -4.98 -8.09 -2.63
C LYS A 397 -3.63 -7.99 -1.95
N LEU A 398 -3.41 -8.72 -0.85
CA LEU A 398 -2.13 -8.77 -0.17
C LEU A 398 -1.03 -9.40 -1.04
N ILE A 399 -1.35 -10.44 -1.84
CA ILE A 399 -0.45 -11.02 -2.84
C ILE A 399 -0.06 -9.98 -3.91
N ASN A 400 -1.00 -9.13 -4.33
CA ASN A 400 -0.69 -8.06 -5.28
C ASN A 400 0.22 -6.99 -4.66
N GLU A 401 0.03 -6.69 -3.37
CA GLU A 401 0.92 -5.77 -2.63
C GLU A 401 2.33 -6.33 -2.47
N GLU A 402 2.45 -7.65 -2.24
CA GLU A 402 3.76 -8.31 -2.22
C GLU A 402 4.50 -8.15 -3.55
N THR A 403 3.79 -8.29 -4.68
CA THR A 403 4.37 -8.09 -6.01
C THR A 403 4.93 -6.66 -6.19
N ALA A 404 4.22 -5.65 -5.68
CA ALA A 404 4.72 -4.27 -5.69
C ALA A 404 5.94 -4.10 -4.78
N THR A 405 5.92 -4.70 -3.58
CA THR A 405 7.04 -4.69 -2.64
C THR A 405 8.29 -5.34 -3.24
N HIS A 406 8.14 -6.48 -3.93
CA HIS A 406 9.24 -7.13 -4.67
C HIS A 406 9.86 -6.19 -5.70
N ALA A 407 9.04 -5.48 -6.50
CA ALA A 407 9.54 -4.51 -7.46
C ALA A 407 10.30 -3.36 -6.77
N ASP A 408 9.79 -2.85 -5.62
CA ASP A 408 10.46 -1.81 -4.84
C ASP A 408 11.83 -2.29 -4.32
N ILE A 409 11.95 -3.52 -3.81
CA ILE A 409 13.21 -4.12 -3.36
C ILE A 409 14.21 -4.19 -4.53
N LEU A 410 13.79 -4.68 -5.69
CA LEU A 410 14.63 -4.76 -6.88
C LEU A 410 15.13 -3.38 -7.33
N HIS A 411 14.28 -2.36 -7.35
CA HIS A 411 14.64 -0.99 -7.70
C HIS A 411 15.66 -0.41 -6.72
N ILE A 412 15.49 -0.62 -5.43
CA ILE A 412 16.43 -0.17 -4.40
C ILE A 412 17.77 -0.92 -4.53
N CYS A 413 17.76 -2.22 -4.78
CA CYS A 413 18.96 -3.00 -5.03
C CYS A 413 19.71 -2.54 -6.28
N ALA A 414 19.00 -2.14 -7.32
CA ALA A 414 19.56 -1.59 -8.56
C ALA A 414 20.06 -0.13 -8.43
N GLY A 415 19.98 0.50 -7.24
CA GLY A 415 20.40 1.88 -7.01
C GLY A 415 19.48 2.93 -7.62
N GLN A 416 18.20 2.58 -7.87
CA GLN A 416 17.15 3.46 -8.40
C GLN A 416 16.04 3.70 -7.37
N PRO A 417 16.33 4.31 -6.21
CA PRO A 417 15.34 4.48 -5.17
C PRO A 417 14.26 5.50 -5.55
N PRO A 418 13.05 5.40 -4.99
CA PRO A 418 12.00 6.38 -5.18
C PRO A 418 12.44 7.78 -4.70
N LYS A 419 12.06 8.82 -5.46
CA LYS A 419 12.45 10.21 -5.17
C LYS A 419 11.81 10.75 -3.88
N LYS A 420 12.61 11.26 -2.95
CA LYS A 420 12.13 11.97 -1.75
C LYS A 420 11.50 13.33 -2.13
N LYS A 421 10.44 13.76 -1.42
CA LYS A 421 9.82 15.08 -1.65
C LYS A 421 10.68 16.21 -1.08
N LYS A 422 11.10 17.17 -1.91
CA LYS A 422 11.95 18.32 -1.55
C LYS A 422 11.42 19.18 -0.39
N THR A 423 10.09 19.23 -0.17
CA THR A 423 9.47 20.00 0.91
C THR A 423 9.85 19.48 2.28
N ASN A 424 9.94 18.16 2.44
CA ASN A 424 10.34 17.54 3.70
C ASN A 424 11.82 17.79 4.03
N GLU A 425 12.70 17.83 3.03
CA GLU A 425 14.13 18.08 3.25
C GLU A 425 14.41 19.45 3.85
N ARG A 426 13.65 20.49 3.46
CA ARG A 426 13.79 21.85 4.02
C ARG A 426 13.36 21.90 5.48
N LEU A 427 12.27 21.25 5.83
CA LEU A 427 11.78 21.17 7.20
C LEU A 427 12.77 20.41 8.09
N GLU A 428 13.24 19.27 7.62
CA GLU A 428 14.25 18.45 8.32
C GLU A 428 15.52 19.22 8.58
N ARG A 429 16.02 19.96 7.60
CA ARG A 429 17.22 20.81 7.75
C ARG A 429 17.02 21.93 8.78
N ARG A 430 15.85 22.57 8.81
CA ARG A 430 15.54 23.61 9.81
C ARG A 430 15.49 23.03 11.22
N LEU A 431 14.79 21.91 11.42
CA LEU A 431 14.72 21.24 12.70
C LEU A 431 16.12 20.78 13.16
N LEU A 432 16.89 20.16 12.28
CA LEU A 432 18.26 19.75 12.59
C LEU A 432 19.11 20.94 13.06
N ASN A 433 19.06 22.08 12.36
CA ASN A 433 19.80 23.26 12.73
C ASN A 433 19.41 23.81 14.11
N LEU A 434 18.11 23.81 14.46
CA LEU A 434 17.62 24.22 15.78
C LEU A 434 18.08 23.27 16.90
N LEU A 435 18.28 21.98 16.61
CA LEU A 435 18.72 21.01 17.61
C LEU A 435 20.25 20.97 17.79
N VAL A 436 21.01 21.21 16.73
CA VAL A 436 22.48 21.27 16.79
C VAL A 436 22.95 22.59 17.38
N ASN A 437 22.19 23.68 17.22
CA ASN A 437 22.47 25.01 17.76
C ASN A 437 21.30 25.45 18.67
N PRO A 438 21.12 24.85 19.85
CA PRO A 438 19.97 25.16 20.70
C PRO A 438 20.08 26.55 21.29
N HIS A 439 18.95 27.20 21.47
CA HIS A 439 18.88 28.47 22.19
C HIS A 439 19.17 28.26 23.69
N ARG A 440 19.83 29.22 24.33
CA ARG A 440 20.17 29.16 25.78
C ARG A 440 18.91 29.14 26.65
N ASP A 441 17.88 29.89 26.26
CA ASP A 441 16.58 29.91 26.91
C ASP A 441 15.71 28.75 26.36
N ILE A 442 15.24 27.88 27.25
CA ILE A 442 14.50 26.70 26.91
C ILE A 442 13.09 27.00 26.34
N SER A 443 12.44 28.08 26.83
CA SER A 443 11.16 28.53 26.31
C SER A 443 11.28 29.03 24.87
N VAL A 444 12.33 29.78 24.54
CA VAL A 444 12.64 30.22 23.18
C VAL A 444 12.93 29.03 22.28
N GLN A 445 13.67 28.03 22.78
CA GLN A 445 13.97 26.80 22.06
C GLN A 445 12.69 26.02 21.72
N ILE A 446 11.80 25.78 22.71
CA ILE A 446 10.52 25.10 22.54
C ILE A 446 9.67 25.83 21.51
N ASN A 447 9.56 27.17 21.63
CA ASN A 447 8.80 28.01 20.73
C ASN A 447 9.31 27.92 19.28
N SER A 448 10.64 27.97 19.10
CA SER A 448 11.28 27.85 17.78
C SER A 448 11.04 26.50 17.13
N ILE A 449 11.07 25.42 17.90
CA ILE A 449 10.75 24.07 17.42
C ILE A 449 9.26 24.00 17.04
N ALA A 450 8.34 24.53 17.89
CA ALA A 450 6.91 24.51 17.67
C ALA A 450 6.48 25.16 16.34
N TYR A 451 7.17 26.22 15.90
CA TYR A 451 6.92 26.85 14.58
C TYR A 451 7.33 25.96 13.39
N ASN A 452 8.21 24.98 13.61
CA ASN A 452 8.73 24.11 12.55
C ASN A 452 8.10 22.71 12.57
N ILE A 453 7.14 22.47 13.44
CA ILE A 453 6.35 21.24 13.47
C ILE A 453 4.86 21.56 13.28
N SER A 454 4.11 20.63 12.71
CA SER A 454 2.64 20.72 12.61
C SER A 454 2.01 19.53 13.33
N LEU A 455 0.89 19.72 13.97
CA LEU A 455 0.10 18.63 14.58
C LEU A 455 -0.89 18.03 13.61
#